data_c3160900622048c6363bae5b85e26288
#
_entry.id   c3160900622048c6363bae5b85e26288
#
_cell.length_a   1.000
_cell.length_b   1.000
_cell.length_c   1.000
_cell.angle_alpha   90.00
_cell.angle_beta   90.00
_cell.angle_gamma   90.00
#
_symmetry.space_group_name_H-M   'P 1'
#
loop_
_entity.id
_entity.type
_entity.pdbx_description
1 polymer ?
#
loop_
_entity_poly.entity_id
_entity_poly.type
_entity_poly.pdbx_seq_one_letter_code
_entity_poly.pdbx_strand_id
1 'polypeptide(L)'
;MEGVISAPAPPRIPSPDADDLTIRDARPEDAAAVDRLDARITELAKPDYWREIFARFSGRPDSHILIAEVGGRLRGFIIGEVRAWEFGSPPSGWIFAIGVHPDHRLNKLGSRLFEAMCQRLRESGVKTVRTMLARDDNLNMAFFRSQGMMGGPFTQLEMPLD
;
A
#
# COMPACT_ATOMS: atom_id res chain seq x y z
N MET A 1 23.28 -7.75 -54.74
CA MET A 1 22.07 -7.60 -53.88
C MET A 1 22.23 -8.57 -52.70
N GLU A 2 22.69 -8.04 -51.57
CA GLU A 2 22.87 -8.81 -50.36
C GLU A 2 21.61 -8.68 -49.51
N GLY A 3 20.95 -9.81 -49.29
CA GLY A 3 19.76 -9.90 -48.44
C GLY A 3 20.11 -9.76 -46.95
N VAL A 4 19.64 -8.70 -46.33
CA VAL A 4 19.74 -8.53 -44.86
C VAL A 4 18.81 -9.54 -44.19
N ILE A 5 19.40 -10.56 -43.60
CA ILE A 5 18.66 -11.53 -42.77
C ILE A 5 18.38 -10.81 -41.42
N SER A 6 17.14 -10.39 -41.24
CA SER A 6 16.66 -9.85 -39.95
C SER A 6 16.70 -10.95 -38.90
N ALA A 7 17.42 -10.71 -37.81
CA ALA A 7 17.45 -11.63 -36.67
C ALA A 7 16.04 -11.73 -36.02
N PRO A 8 15.61 -12.93 -35.57
CA PRO A 8 14.33 -13.10 -34.91
C PRO A 8 14.32 -12.33 -33.60
N ALA A 9 13.21 -11.63 -33.31
CA ALA A 9 12.99 -10.93 -32.09
C ALA A 9 13.06 -11.91 -30.89
N PRO A 10 13.67 -11.51 -29.76
CA PRO A 10 13.72 -12.36 -28.58
C PRO A 10 12.30 -12.71 -28.10
N PRO A 11 12.11 -13.92 -27.53
CA PRO A 11 10.81 -14.34 -27.02
C PRO A 11 10.34 -13.36 -25.95
N ARG A 12 9.13 -12.84 -26.09
CA ARG A 12 8.46 -12.05 -25.04
C ARG A 12 8.25 -12.97 -23.85
N ILE A 13 8.93 -12.69 -22.74
CA ILE A 13 8.60 -13.28 -21.46
C ILE A 13 7.18 -12.80 -21.14
N PRO A 14 6.18 -13.69 -20.97
CA PRO A 14 4.85 -13.26 -20.57
C PRO A 14 4.97 -12.53 -19.24
N SER A 15 4.51 -11.29 -19.20
CA SER A 15 4.26 -10.62 -17.94
C SER A 15 3.30 -11.50 -17.14
N PRO A 16 3.52 -11.78 -15.86
CA PRO A 16 2.53 -12.50 -15.06
C PRO A 16 1.21 -11.75 -15.19
N ASP A 17 0.22 -12.44 -15.72
CA ASP A 17 -1.03 -11.88 -16.19
C ASP A 17 -1.68 -11.03 -15.11
N ALA A 18 -2.17 -9.85 -15.50
CA ALA A 18 -3.04 -9.00 -14.70
C ALA A 18 -4.30 -9.76 -14.21
N ASP A 19 -4.58 -10.91 -14.78
CA ASP A 19 -5.72 -11.78 -14.50
C ASP A 19 -5.60 -12.58 -13.19
N ASP A 20 -4.42 -12.65 -12.58
CA ASP A 20 -4.17 -13.44 -11.36
C ASP A 20 -4.01 -12.57 -10.09
N LEU A 21 -4.30 -11.27 -10.19
CA LEU A 21 -4.26 -10.36 -9.05
C LEU A 21 -5.60 -10.30 -8.33
N THR A 22 -5.58 -10.68 -7.06
CA THR A 22 -6.71 -10.55 -6.14
C THR A 22 -6.40 -9.56 -5.03
N ILE A 23 -7.33 -8.65 -4.73
CA ILE A 23 -7.27 -7.79 -3.55
C ILE A 23 -8.40 -8.19 -2.60
N ARG A 24 -8.05 -8.43 -1.36
CA ARG A 24 -8.97 -8.89 -0.32
C ARG A 24 -8.66 -8.29 1.04
N ASP A 25 -9.62 -8.38 1.95
CA ASP A 25 -9.37 -8.08 3.36
C ASP A 25 -8.36 -9.06 3.94
N ALA A 26 -7.50 -8.55 4.82
CA ALA A 26 -6.53 -9.36 5.53
C ALA A 26 -7.21 -10.29 6.54
N ARG A 27 -6.60 -11.45 6.75
CA ARG A 27 -6.95 -12.42 7.78
C ARG A 27 -5.87 -12.42 8.87
N PRO A 28 -6.17 -12.83 10.10
CA PRO A 28 -5.15 -12.88 11.17
C PRO A 28 -3.86 -13.63 10.78
N GLU A 29 -3.98 -14.70 10.01
CA GLU A 29 -2.86 -15.51 9.53
C GLU A 29 -1.95 -14.79 8.53
N ASP A 30 -2.39 -13.69 7.92
CA ASP A 30 -1.58 -12.92 6.98
C ASP A 30 -0.48 -12.09 7.68
N ALA A 31 -0.57 -11.87 8.99
CA ALA A 31 0.34 -11.02 9.74
C ALA A 31 1.81 -11.39 9.55
N ALA A 32 2.13 -12.69 9.58
CA ALA A 32 3.51 -13.16 9.37
C ALA A 32 4.01 -12.95 7.94
N ALA A 33 3.13 -13.04 6.95
CA ALA A 33 3.49 -12.78 5.55
C ALA A 33 3.70 -11.28 5.29
N VAL A 34 2.90 -10.41 5.94
CA VAL A 34 3.08 -8.96 5.89
C VAL A 34 4.38 -8.56 6.55
N ASP A 35 4.71 -9.11 7.73
CA ASP A 35 6.00 -8.85 8.41
C ASP A 35 7.19 -9.21 7.50
N ARG A 36 7.15 -10.38 6.85
CA ARG A 36 8.21 -10.78 5.92
C ARG A 36 8.35 -9.84 4.73
N LEU A 37 7.22 -9.39 4.16
CA LEU A 37 7.25 -8.44 3.05
C LEU A 37 7.77 -7.07 3.50
N ASP A 38 7.28 -6.57 4.62
CA ASP A 38 7.73 -5.31 5.21
C ASP A 38 9.23 -5.36 5.55
N ALA A 39 9.69 -6.44 6.18
CA ALA A 39 11.11 -6.65 6.49
C ALA A 39 12.00 -6.66 5.24
N ARG A 40 11.49 -7.20 4.13
CA ARG A 40 12.20 -7.18 2.84
C ARG A 40 12.32 -5.76 2.27
N ILE A 41 11.36 -4.88 2.54
CA ILE A 41 11.32 -3.50 2.07
C ILE A 41 12.14 -2.58 2.98
N THR A 42 11.98 -2.75 4.29
CA THR A 42 12.54 -1.85 5.32
C THR A 42 13.85 -2.36 5.94
N GLU A 43 14.24 -3.59 5.62
CA GLU A 43 15.39 -4.29 6.21
C GLU A 43 15.27 -4.48 7.74
N LEU A 44 14.03 -4.40 8.26
CA LEU A 44 13.74 -4.53 9.69
C LEU A 44 12.51 -5.41 9.93
N ALA A 45 12.69 -6.58 10.54
CA ALA A 45 11.60 -7.44 10.97
C ALA A 45 10.93 -6.89 12.25
N LYS A 46 9.60 -6.87 12.26
CA LYS A 46 8.80 -6.34 13.36
C LYS A 46 7.59 -7.25 13.67
N PRO A 47 7.82 -8.53 13.99
CA PRO A 47 6.73 -9.51 14.09
C PRO A 47 5.72 -9.18 15.18
N ASP A 48 6.16 -8.64 16.32
CA ASP A 48 5.26 -8.23 17.40
C ASP A 48 4.39 -7.04 17.01
N TYR A 49 4.98 -6.04 16.36
CA TYR A 49 4.26 -4.89 15.83
C TYR A 49 3.15 -5.31 14.86
N TRP A 50 3.46 -6.18 13.91
CA TRP A 50 2.47 -6.62 12.93
C TRP A 50 1.36 -7.46 13.56
N ARG A 51 1.69 -8.32 14.52
CA ARG A 51 0.70 -9.08 15.28
C ARG A 51 -0.26 -8.16 16.03
N GLU A 52 0.25 -7.13 16.70
CA GLU A 52 -0.55 -6.14 17.42
C GLU A 52 -1.44 -5.32 16.48
N ILE A 53 -0.91 -4.86 15.34
CA ILE A 53 -1.69 -4.14 14.34
C ILE A 53 -2.85 -5.00 13.83
N PHE A 54 -2.58 -6.23 13.46
CA PHE A 54 -3.63 -7.14 12.99
C PHE A 54 -4.70 -7.41 14.04
N ALA A 55 -4.30 -7.64 15.29
CA ALA A 55 -5.23 -7.82 16.39
C ALA A 55 -6.09 -6.56 16.63
N ARG A 56 -5.47 -5.37 16.59
CA ARG A 56 -6.15 -4.10 16.83
C ARG A 56 -7.13 -3.72 15.71
N PHE A 57 -6.83 -4.07 14.47
CA PHE A 57 -7.67 -3.75 13.31
C PHE A 57 -8.74 -4.79 13.01
N SER A 58 -8.60 -6.00 13.55
CA SER A 58 -9.55 -7.09 13.34
C SER A 58 -10.94 -6.73 13.89
N GLY A 59 -11.96 -6.89 13.03
CA GLY A 59 -13.37 -6.69 13.41
C GLY A 59 -13.77 -5.22 13.61
N ARG A 60 -12.93 -4.24 13.32
CA ARG A 60 -13.27 -2.82 13.42
C ARG A 60 -13.80 -2.31 12.08
N PRO A 61 -14.98 -1.67 12.04
CA PRO A 61 -15.58 -1.19 10.80
C PRO A 61 -14.86 0.04 10.21
N ASP A 62 -14.07 0.74 11.01
CA ASP A 62 -13.35 1.96 10.65
C ASP A 62 -11.86 1.74 10.33
N SER A 63 -11.42 0.47 10.32
CA SER A 63 -10.00 0.11 10.12
C SER A 63 -9.89 -1.02 9.10
N HIS A 64 -9.00 -0.87 8.15
CA HIS A 64 -8.87 -1.79 7.02
C HIS A 64 -7.41 -2.18 6.80
N ILE A 65 -7.17 -3.47 6.62
CA ILE A 65 -5.93 -4.02 6.07
C ILE A 65 -6.30 -4.79 4.81
N LEU A 66 -5.77 -4.38 3.67
CA LEU A 66 -5.99 -5.06 2.39
C LEU A 66 -4.71 -5.74 1.94
N ILE A 67 -4.88 -6.93 1.40
CA ILE A 67 -3.81 -7.78 0.86
C ILE A 67 -3.98 -7.90 -0.64
N ALA A 68 -2.89 -7.78 -1.37
CA ALA A 68 -2.81 -8.12 -2.77
C ALA A 68 -2.07 -9.44 -2.95
N GLU A 69 -2.72 -10.39 -3.60
CA GLU A 69 -2.15 -11.69 -3.97
C GLU A 69 -1.97 -11.77 -5.48
N VAL A 70 -0.87 -12.36 -5.90
CA VAL A 70 -0.60 -12.73 -7.29
C VAL A 70 -0.19 -14.19 -7.29
N GLY A 71 -0.90 -15.03 -8.05
CA GLY A 71 -0.66 -16.47 -8.05
C GLY A 71 -0.81 -17.10 -6.66
N GLY A 72 -1.79 -16.65 -5.86
CA GLY A 72 -2.03 -17.13 -4.50
C GLY A 72 -0.94 -16.75 -3.48
N ARG A 73 -0.04 -15.84 -3.82
CA ARG A 73 1.03 -15.37 -2.93
C ARG A 73 0.87 -13.90 -2.61
N LEU A 74 1.01 -13.54 -1.33
CA LEU A 74 1.01 -12.16 -0.88
C LEU A 74 2.15 -11.36 -1.55
N ARG A 75 1.79 -10.31 -2.28
CA ARG A 75 2.71 -9.42 -3.01
C ARG A 75 2.58 -7.95 -2.64
N GLY A 76 1.58 -7.61 -1.86
CA GLY A 76 1.40 -6.25 -1.37
C GLY A 76 0.39 -6.18 -0.24
N PHE A 77 0.45 -5.08 0.48
CA PHE A 77 -0.52 -4.74 1.53
C PHE A 77 -0.69 -3.23 1.63
N ILE A 78 -1.82 -2.80 2.18
CA ILE A 78 -2.09 -1.42 2.53
C ILE A 78 -2.92 -1.37 3.81
N ILE A 79 -2.65 -0.39 4.66
CA ILE A 79 -3.36 -0.19 5.92
C ILE A 79 -3.91 1.23 5.99
N GLY A 80 -5.17 1.34 6.36
CA GLY A 80 -5.82 2.62 6.57
C GLY A 80 -6.90 2.54 7.64
N GLU A 81 -7.22 3.67 8.22
CA GLU A 81 -8.26 3.83 9.22
C GLU A 81 -9.00 5.16 9.07
N VAL A 82 -10.19 5.24 9.60
CA VAL A 82 -10.90 6.51 9.76
C VAL A 82 -10.46 7.15 11.08
N ARG A 83 -10.04 8.43 11.00
CA ARG A 83 -9.79 9.29 12.16
C ARG A 83 -10.80 10.41 12.18
N ALA A 84 -11.31 10.72 13.35
CA ALA A 84 -12.40 11.66 13.50
C ALA A 84 -12.11 12.71 14.58
N TRP A 85 -12.48 13.95 14.26
CA TRP A 85 -12.53 15.09 15.15
C TRP A 85 -11.21 15.50 15.83
N GLU A 86 -10.07 15.10 15.28
CA GLU A 86 -8.76 15.56 15.73
C GLU A 86 -8.67 17.08 15.53
N PHE A 87 -8.59 17.84 16.63
CA PHE A 87 -8.64 19.30 16.63
C PHE A 87 -9.79 19.91 15.80
N GLY A 88 -10.97 19.28 15.86
CA GLY A 88 -12.14 19.73 15.11
C GLY A 88 -12.15 19.36 13.62
N SER A 89 -11.17 18.60 13.16
CA SER A 89 -11.15 18.13 11.78
C SER A 89 -12.27 17.11 11.54
N PRO A 90 -13.05 17.22 10.46
CA PRO A 90 -14.02 16.19 10.08
C PRO A 90 -13.39 14.81 9.92
N PRO A 91 -14.18 13.73 10.03
CA PRO A 91 -13.67 12.38 9.77
C PRO A 91 -12.95 12.28 8.42
N SER A 92 -11.77 11.69 8.42
CA SER A 92 -10.95 11.49 7.24
C SER A 92 -10.29 10.12 7.28
N GLY A 93 -10.05 9.54 6.10
CA GLY A 93 -9.27 8.33 5.97
C GLY A 93 -7.77 8.64 6.12
N TRP A 94 -7.06 7.77 6.81
CA TRP A 94 -5.61 7.83 6.96
C TRP A 94 -4.99 6.53 6.46
N ILE A 95 -4.10 6.65 5.49
CA ILE A 95 -3.23 5.55 5.05
C ILE A 95 -1.89 5.76 5.74
N PHE A 96 -1.42 4.76 6.46
CA PHE A 96 -0.16 4.87 7.20
C PHE A 96 0.83 3.73 6.93
N ALA A 97 0.46 2.75 6.12
CA ALA A 97 1.39 1.75 5.60
C ALA A 97 0.93 1.24 4.23
N ILE A 98 1.89 1.11 3.34
CA ILE A 98 1.73 0.42 2.06
C ILE A 98 3.06 -0.25 1.73
N GLY A 99 3.00 -1.51 1.32
CA GLY A 99 4.16 -2.25 0.86
C GLY A 99 3.84 -3.06 -0.38
N VAL A 100 4.73 -3.02 -1.36
CA VAL A 100 4.64 -3.81 -2.60
C VAL A 100 5.95 -4.54 -2.81
N HIS A 101 5.84 -5.84 -3.08
CA HIS A 101 7.01 -6.66 -3.38
C HIS A 101 7.81 -6.04 -4.52
N PRO A 102 9.16 -5.91 -4.41
CA PRO A 102 9.99 -5.23 -5.39
C PRO A 102 9.76 -5.69 -6.84
N ASP A 103 9.57 -6.98 -7.06
CA ASP A 103 9.34 -7.56 -8.39
C ASP A 103 7.97 -7.18 -9.00
N HIS A 104 7.07 -6.60 -8.23
CA HIS A 104 5.72 -6.23 -8.66
C HIS A 104 5.44 -4.72 -8.67
N ARG A 105 6.44 -3.88 -8.38
CA ARG A 105 6.27 -2.41 -8.32
C ARG A 105 5.84 -1.81 -9.65
N LEU A 106 6.30 -2.34 -10.76
CA LEU A 106 5.97 -1.85 -12.10
C LEU A 106 4.59 -2.29 -12.63
N ASN A 107 3.91 -3.21 -11.94
CA ASN A 107 2.64 -3.80 -12.36
C ASN A 107 1.40 -3.05 -11.83
N LYS A 108 1.55 -1.79 -11.41
CA LYS A 108 0.47 -0.97 -10.85
C LYS A 108 -0.24 -1.58 -9.63
N LEU A 109 0.36 -2.57 -8.97
CA LEU A 109 -0.21 -3.25 -7.82
C LEU A 109 -0.45 -2.28 -6.67
N GLY A 110 0.49 -1.37 -6.40
CA GLY A 110 0.33 -0.31 -5.41
C GLY A 110 -0.85 0.62 -5.71
N SER A 111 -1.05 1.02 -6.97
CA SER A 111 -2.18 1.84 -7.38
C SER A 111 -3.51 1.13 -7.18
N ARG A 112 -3.59 -0.16 -7.46
CA ARG A 112 -4.81 -0.96 -7.24
C ARG A 112 -5.11 -1.14 -5.76
N LEU A 113 -4.09 -1.35 -4.92
CA LEU A 113 -4.25 -1.37 -3.46
C LEU A 113 -4.76 -0.03 -2.93
N PHE A 114 -4.17 1.07 -3.40
CA PHE A 114 -4.59 2.42 -3.03
C PHE A 114 -6.04 2.70 -3.43
N GLU A 115 -6.43 2.36 -4.65
CA GLU A 115 -7.79 2.52 -5.14
C GLU A 115 -8.79 1.71 -4.30
N ALA A 116 -8.48 0.44 -4.02
CA ALA A 116 -9.31 -0.41 -3.18
C ALA A 116 -9.45 0.15 -1.75
N MET A 117 -8.37 0.66 -1.16
CA MET A 117 -8.43 1.33 0.15
C MET A 117 -9.29 2.59 0.10
N CYS A 118 -9.13 3.43 -0.91
CA CYS A 118 -9.97 4.61 -1.08
C CYS A 118 -11.45 4.25 -1.20
N GLN A 119 -11.77 3.14 -1.84
CA GLN A 119 -13.15 2.64 -1.93
C GLN A 119 -13.69 2.25 -0.54
N ARG A 120 -12.93 1.49 0.24
CA ARG A 120 -13.31 1.15 1.64
C ARG A 120 -13.54 2.39 2.50
N LEU A 121 -12.65 3.36 2.40
CA LEU A 121 -12.76 4.61 3.15
C LEU A 121 -13.99 5.44 2.71
N ARG A 122 -14.31 5.49 1.41
CA ARG A 122 -15.56 6.12 0.93
C ARG A 122 -16.81 5.44 1.49
N GLU A 123 -16.83 4.12 1.53
CA GLU A 123 -17.91 3.33 2.11
C GLU A 123 -18.08 3.62 3.61
N SER A 124 -17.01 4.00 4.31
CA SER A 124 -17.04 4.50 5.69
C SER A 124 -17.52 5.96 5.80
N GLY A 125 -17.89 6.61 4.70
CA GLY A 125 -18.49 7.95 4.67
C GLY A 125 -17.48 9.11 4.68
N VAL A 126 -16.17 8.86 4.62
CA VAL A 126 -15.18 9.93 4.56
C VAL A 126 -15.00 10.46 3.14
N LYS A 127 -14.65 11.74 3.04
CA LYS A 127 -14.49 12.45 1.75
C LYS A 127 -13.04 12.81 1.44
N THR A 128 -12.13 12.57 2.37
CA THR A 128 -10.72 12.95 2.25
C THR A 128 -9.86 11.81 2.75
N VAL A 129 -8.80 11.50 2.02
CA VAL A 129 -7.74 10.58 2.43
C VAL A 129 -6.46 11.35 2.69
N ARG A 130 -5.74 10.98 3.73
CA ARG A 130 -4.50 11.60 4.18
C ARG A 130 -3.42 10.57 4.41
N THR A 131 -2.18 10.99 4.31
CA THR A 131 -1.00 10.25 4.73
C THR A 131 0.06 11.21 5.26
N MET A 132 1.04 10.68 5.96
CA MET A 132 2.20 11.44 6.44
C MET A 132 3.47 10.68 6.03
N LEU A 133 4.39 11.38 5.41
CA LEU A 133 5.65 10.84 4.91
C LEU A 133 6.82 11.69 5.43
N ALA A 134 7.97 11.05 5.61
CA ALA A 134 9.22 11.78 5.77
C ALA A 134 9.48 12.62 4.50
N ARG A 135 10.08 13.81 4.66
CA ARG A 135 10.32 14.74 3.54
C ARG A 135 11.28 14.19 2.49
N ASP A 136 12.16 13.30 2.90
CA ASP A 136 13.16 12.62 2.09
C ASP A 136 12.73 11.25 1.57
N ASP A 137 11.51 10.80 1.90
CA ASP A 137 10.92 9.58 1.35
C ASP A 137 10.41 9.82 -0.08
N ASN A 138 11.36 9.93 -1.00
CA ASN A 138 11.06 10.26 -2.39
C ASN A 138 10.25 9.21 -3.11
N LEU A 139 10.41 7.93 -2.75
CA LEU A 139 9.71 6.82 -3.39
C LEU A 139 8.21 6.87 -3.08
N ASN A 140 7.84 6.92 -1.80
CA ASN A 140 6.44 7.02 -1.40
C ASN A 140 5.83 8.37 -1.78
N MET A 141 6.60 9.46 -1.72
CA MET A 141 6.16 10.77 -2.19
C MET A 141 5.77 10.75 -3.67
N ALA A 142 6.61 10.18 -4.53
CA ALA A 142 6.33 10.04 -5.96
C ALA A 142 5.09 9.16 -6.20
N PHE A 143 4.99 8.05 -5.45
CA PHE A 143 3.83 7.17 -5.53
C PHE A 143 2.53 7.89 -5.20
N PHE A 144 2.42 8.51 -4.01
CA PHE A 144 1.17 9.17 -3.59
C PHE A 144 0.81 10.37 -4.47
N ARG A 145 1.80 11.11 -4.97
CA ARG A 145 1.56 12.16 -5.98
C ARG A 145 1.00 11.60 -7.27
N SER A 146 1.48 10.46 -7.73
CA SER A 146 0.93 9.80 -8.93
C SER A 146 -0.52 9.34 -8.75
N GLN A 147 -0.97 9.12 -7.51
CA GLN A 147 -2.36 8.84 -7.16
C GLN A 147 -3.23 10.12 -7.02
N GLY A 148 -2.66 11.30 -7.25
CA GLY A 148 -3.36 12.58 -7.16
C GLY A 148 -3.33 13.23 -5.77
N MET A 149 -2.55 12.72 -4.83
CA MET A 149 -2.40 13.36 -3.52
C MET A 149 -1.47 14.57 -3.60
N MET A 150 -1.83 15.62 -2.91
CA MET A 150 -1.10 16.89 -2.84
C MET A 150 -0.90 17.31 -1.39
N GLY A 151 -0.06 18.31 -1.16
CA GLY A 151 0.09 18.92 0.16
C GLY A 151 -1.25 19.42 0.70
N GLY A 152 -1.60 18.97 1.91
CA GLY A 152 -2.82 19.40 2.60
C GLY A 152 -2.64 20.64 3.45
N PRO A 153 -3.73 21.12 4.09
CA PRO A 153 -3.73 22.37 4.86
C PRO A 153 -3.21 22.18 6.31
N PHE A 154 -2.62 21.05 6.65
CA PHE A 154 -2.16 20.70 7.99
C PHE A 154 -0.65 20.71 8.07
N THR A 155 -0.13 21.07 9.22
CA THR A 155 1.30 21.05 9.52
C THR A 155 1.58 20.07 10.64
N GLN A 156 2.56 19.20 10.45
CA GLN A 156 3.10 18.36 11.51
C GLN A 156 4.01 19.18 12.43
N LEU A 157 3.82 19.03 13.74
CA LEU A 157 4.73 19.56 14.75
C LEU A 157 5.37 18.39 15.49
N GLU A 158 6.64 18.54 15.85
CA GLU A 158 7.43 17.50 16.52
C GLU A 158 8.26 18.12 17.64
N MET A 159 8.36 17.39 18.75
CA MET A 159 9.21 17.74 19.87
C MET A 159 9.87 16.44 20.41
N PRO A 160 11.20 16.38 20.52
CA PRO A 160 11.86 15.27 21.20
C PRO A 160 11.41 15.15 22.65
N LEU A 161 11.25 13.91 23.14
CA LEU A 161 11.01 13.61 24.54
C LEU A 161 12.25 12.88 25.07
N ASP A 162 13.12 13.62 25.74
CA ASP A 162 14.35 13.10 26.36
C ASP A 162 14.06 12.45 27.72
#